data_19a0b73927a3cdd38db3c2398416dbfe
#
_entry.id   19a0b73927a3cdd38db3c2398416dbfe
#
_cell.length_a   1.000
_cell.length_b   1.000
_cell.length_c   1.000
_cell.angle_alpha   90.00
_cell.angle_beta   90.00
_cell.angle_gamma   90.00
#
_symmetry.space_group_name_H-M   'P 1'
#
loop_
_entity.id
_entity.type
_entity.pdbx_description
1 polymer ?
#
loop_
_entity_poly.entity_id
_entity_poly.type
_entity_poly.pdbx_seq_one_letter_code
_entity_poly.pdbx_strand_id
1 'polypeptide(L)'
;MAENKQKQDLMDPKVDFVFKNIFGSEEHTNILIAFLNAVFATKGTEKEIVKVEIDNAEINKTWDDDKLSRLDVKATANDETKINVEIQLENQYNMKRRSLFYWGRLYTSQMKSGDPYRKLNKTVAINILNFDYLVEMEGYHNSFLLKEKDTNQVLTDLEEIHFIELTEFDETEYQEIESVDEIEDDLIPWLLFLKNPESEVVEMIEERVEELKEAAESLEVLSHDEDAREEYEARQKAIHDHISNLEEARR
;
A
#
# COMPACT_ATOMS: atom_id res chain seq x y z
N MET A 1 20.36 2.77 38.59
CA MET A 1 18.89 2.79 38.49
C MET A 1 18.61 2.71 37.00
N ALA A 2 18.19 1.54 36.49
CA ALA A 2 17.79 1.39 35.11
C ALA A 2 16.44 2.09 34.97
N GLU A 3 16.38 3.14 34.18
CA GLU A 3 15.15 3.76 33.76
C GLU A 3 14.32 2.68 33.01
N ASN A 4 13.21 2.36 33.59
CA ASN A 4 12.18 1.54 32.97
C ASN A 4 11.57 2.43 31.85
N LYS A 5 12.21 2.45 30.67
CA LYS A 5 11.57 2.98 29.47
C LYS A 5 10.35 2.10 29.27
N GLN A 6 9.16 2.62 29.55
CA GLN A 6 7.93 2.01 29.08
C GLN A 6 8.10 1.80 27.57
N LYS A 7 8.07 0.54 27.14
CA LYS A 7 8.04 0.20 25.70
C LYS A 7 6.76 0.86 25.18
N GLN A 8 6.93 1.92 24.43
CA GLN A 8 5.81 2.64 23.85
C GLN A 8 5.29 1.77 22.71
N ASP A 9 3.99 1.46 22.68
CA ASP A 9 3.42 0.59 21.67
C ASP A 9 3.64 1.18 20.28
N LEU A 10 4.03 0.35 19.32
CA LEU A 10 4.17 0.77 17.93
C LEU A 10 2.83 1.23 17.36
N MET A 11 2.88 2.20 16.46
CA MET A 11 1.70 2.58 15.66
C MET A 11 1.34 1.47 14.70
N ASP A 12 0.05 1.32 14.40
CA ASP A 12 -0.42 0.37 13.39
C ASP A 12 -0.02 0.84 11.97
N PRO A 13 0.84 0.09 11.25
CA PRO A 13 1.29 0.48 9.90
C PRO A 13 0.19 0.50 8.86
N LYS A 14 -0.99 -0.09 9.16
CA LYS A 14 -2.17 -0.03 8.29
C LYS A 14 -2.90 1.32 8.34
N VAL A 15 -2.66 2.14 9.35
CA VAL A 15 -3.22 3.50 9.38
C VAL A 15 -2.60 4.31 8.24
N ASP A 16 -3.43 4.93 7.43
CA ASP A 16 -3.06 5.65 6.21
C ASP A 16 -1.91 6.65 6.40
N PHE A 17 -1.92 7.39 7.51
CA PHE A 17 -0.86 8.30 7.91
C PHE A 17 0.46 7.56 8.11
N VAL A 18 0.47 6.46 8.85
CA VAL A 18 1.67 5.66 9.14
C VAL A 18 2.20 5.02 7.85
N PHE A 19 1.31 4.38 7.08
CA PHE A 19 1.65 3.78 5.80
C PHE A 19 2.35 4.78 4.87
N LYS A 20 1.79 5.98 4.74
CA LYS A 20 2.36 7.03 3.89
C LYS A 20 3.74 7.50 4.38
N ASN A 21 3.95 7.61 5.69
CA ASN A 21 5.26 8.02 6.22
C ASN A 21 6.34 6.98 5.95
N ILE A 22 6.00 5.68 5.96
CA ILE A 22 6.95 4.60 5.71
C ILE A 22 7.18 4.42 4.20
N PHE A 23 6.12 4.17 3.42
CA PHE A 23 6.21 3.81 2.00
C PHE A 23 6.26 5.03 1.06
N GLY A 24 5.85 6.20 1.52
CA GLY A 24 5.86 7.46 0.76
C GLY A 24 6.99 8.42 1.13
N SER A 25 8.02 7.95 1.82
CA SER A 25 9.19 8.76 2.19
C SER A 25 10.14 8.92 1.01
N GLU A 26 10.51 10.17 0.68
CA GLU A 26 11.55 10.45 -0.31
C GLU A 26 12.95 10.05 0.17
N GLU A 27 13.15 9.95 1.49
CA GLU A 27 14.42 9.57 2.09
C GLU A 27 14.65 8.05 2.04
N HIS A 28 13.57 7.26 2.00
CA HIS A 28 13.57 5.79 2.05
C HIS A 28 12.84 5.16 0.86
N THR A 29 13.14 5.63 -0.37
CA THR A 29 12.48 5.10 -1.59
C THR A 29 12.73 3.63 -1.86
N ASN A 30 13.79 3.05 -1.31
CA ASN A 30 14.12 1.62 -1.37
C ASN A 30 13.03 0.75 -0.72
N ILE A 31 12.38 1.21 0.34
CA ILE A 31 11.23 0.51 0.97
C ILE A 31 10.10 0.35 -0.06
N LEU A 32 9.73 1.44 -0.74
CA LEU A 32 8.69 1.40 -1.76
C LEU A 32 9.11 0.55 -2.97
N ILE A 33 10.36 0.64 -3.42
CA ILE A 33 10.91 -0.17 -4.52
C ILE A 33 10.79 -1.65 -4.20
N ALA A 34 11.23 -2.08 -3.01
CA ALA A 34 11.17 -3.48 -2.61
C ALA A 34 9.72 -3.98 -2.50
N PHE A 35 8.84 -3.19 -1.90
CA PHE A 35 7.41 -3.51 -1.83
C PHE A 35 6.77 -3.65 -3.22
N LEU A 36 7.03 -2.72 -4.14
CA LEU A 36 6.49 -2.76 -5.50
C LEU A 36 7.02 -3.97 -6.28
N ASN A 37 8.31 -4.29 -6.17
CA ASN A 37 8.88 -5.48 -6.78
C ASN A 37 8.26 -6.77 -6.24
N ALA A 38 7.92 -6.80 -4.95
CA ALA A 38 7.20 -7.91 -4.35
C ALA A 38 5.77 -8.01 -4.89
N VAL A 39 5.03 -6.89 -4.97
CA VAL A 39 3.65 -6.88 -5.54
C VAL A 39 3.64 -7.35 -6.99
N PHE A 40 4.61 -6.94 -7.80
CA PHE A 40 4.67 -7.29 -9.23
C PHE A 40 5.42 -8.60 -9.52
N ALA A 41 6.03 -9.23 -8.51
CA ALA A 41 6.93 -10.38 -8.66
C ALA A 41 8.02 -10.11 -9.71
N THR A 42 8.65 -8.93 -9.67
CA THR A 42 9.64 -8.49 -10.67
C THR A 42 11.07 -8.52 -10.19
N LYS A 43 11.33 -8.80 -8.91
CA LYS A 43 12.65 -8.88 -8.31
C LYS A 43 13.56 -9.85 -9.09
N GLY A 44 14.73 -9.39 -9.47
CA GLY A 44 15.70 -10.17 -10.24
C GLY A 44 15.33 -10.40 -11.72
N THR A 45 14.29 -9.74 -12.24
CA THR A 45 13.88 -9.82 -13.65
C THR A 45 14.27 -8.58 -14.44
N GLU A 46 14.12 -8.63 -15.77
CA GLU A 46 14.33 -7.44 -16.63
C GLU A 46 13.31 -6.31 -16.38
N LYS A 47 12.20 -6.62 -15.67
CA LYS A 47 11.15 -5.66 -15.31
C LYS A 47 11.30 -5.12 -13.91
N GLU A 48 12.40 -5.43 -13.24
CA GLU A 48 12.64 -4.97 -11.88
C GLU A 48 12.63 -3.43 -11.80
N ILE A 49 11.88 -2.94 -10.81
CA ILE A 49 11.88 -1.51 -10.48
C ILE A 49 13.16 -1.24 -9.68
N VAL A 50 14.00 -0.38 -10.22
CA VAL A 50 15.29 0.00 -9.60
C VAL A 50 15.30 1.45 -9.14
N LYS A 51 14.28 2.22 -9.51
CA LYS A 51 14.11 3.62 -9.10
C LYS A 51 12.65 3.98 -9.08
N VAL A 52 12.26 4.76 -8.07
CA VAL A 52 10.96 5.46 -8.04
C VAL A 52 11.19 6.94 -7.75
N GLU A 53 10.33 7.78 -8.31
CA GLU A 53 10.17 9.17 -7.91
C GLU A 53 8.81 9.28 -7.22
N ILE A 54 8.79 9.71 -5.96
CA ILE A 54 7.56 9.87 -5.20
C ILE A 54 6.91 11.18 -5.63
N ASP A 55 5.70 11.08 -6.17
CA ASP A 55 4.92 12.22 -6.61
C ASP A 55 4.16 12.85 -5.43
N ASN A 56 4.86 13.60 -4.57
CA ASN A 56 4.26 14.35 -3.48
C ASN A 56 3.50 15.60 -3.95
N ALA A 57 3.45 15.87 -5.26
CA ALA A 57 2.76 17.02 -5.81
C ALA A 57 1.27 16.92 -5.46
N GLU A 58 0.80 17.87 -4.65
CA GLU A 58 -0.59 18.25 -4.54
C GLU A 58 -1.19 18.28 -5.96
N ILE A 59 -1.91 17.23 -6.34
CA ILE A 59 -2.63 17.25 -7.62
C ILE A 59 -3.59 18.42 -7.53
N ASN A 60 -3.19 19.51 -8.18
CA ASN A 60 -3.86 20.79 -8.36
C ASN A 60 -4.95 21.11 -7.32
N LYS A 61 -4.69 22.13 -6.52
CA LYS A 61 -5.56 22.74 -5.49
C LYS A 61 -7.00 23.07 -5.89
N THR A 62 -7.41 22.78 -7.13
CA THR A 62 -8.74 23.13 -7.67
C THR A 62 -9.84 22.13 -7.35
N TRP A 63 -9.50 20.98 -6.71
CA TRP A 63 -10.47 19.92 -6.33
C TRP A 63 -10.35 19.56 -4.86
N ASP A 64 -10.21 20.56 -4.01
CA ASP A 64 -9.83 20.51 -2.59
C ASP A 64 -10.91 19.97 -1.63
N ASP A 65 -12.01 19.40 -2.14
CA ASP A 65 -13.12 18.92 -1.29
C ASP A 65 -12.98 17.45 -0.85
N ASP A 66 -11.97 16.72 -1.34
CA ASP A 66 -11.78 15.31 -0.97
C ASP A 66 -10.63 15.16 0.05
N LYS A 67 -10.95 15.37 1.33
CA LYS A 67 -10.00 15.24 2.45
C LYS A 67 -9.38 13.84 2.56
N LEU A 68 -9.92 12.84 1.88
CA LEU A 68 -9.47 11.44 1.90
C LEU A 68 -8.40 11.11 0.86
N SER A 69 -8.22 11.92 -0.19
CA SER A 69 -7.29 11.63 -1.29
C SER A 69 -5.83 12.06 -1.05
N ARG A 70 -5.52 12.57 0.15
CA ARG A 70 -4.19 13.12 0.47
C ARG A 70 -3.18 12.10 0.97
N LEU A 71 -3.62 10.88 1.23
CA LEU A 71 -2.82 9.89 1.98
C LEU A 71 -2.31 8.73 1.14
N ASP A 72 -2.61 8.74 -0.15
CA ASP A 72 -2.09 7.74 -1.07
C ASP A 72 -0.60 7.96 -1.36
N VAL A 73 0.14 6.87 -1.54
CA VAL A 73 1.51 6.91 -2.04
C VAL A 73 1.46 6.90 -3.55
N LYS A 74 1.93 7.98 -4.18
CA LYS A 74 2.02 8.11 -5.64
C LYS A 74 3.47 8.12 -6.06
N ALA A 75 3.80 7.33 -7.06
CA ALA A 75 5.16 7.21 -7.56
C ALA A 75 5.20 7.03 -9.07
N THR A 76 6.37 7.38 -9.63
CA THR A 76 6.73 7.09 -11.01
C THR A 76 7.94 6.18 -11.01
N ALA A 77 7.80 5.00 -11.61
CA ALA A 77 8.90 4.02 -11.73
C ALA A 77 9.88 4.39 -12.86
N ASN A 78 11.00 3.68 -12.91
CA ASN A 78 12.07 3.91 -13.91
C ASN A 78 11.64 3.69 -15.37
N ASP A 79 10.56 2.97 -15.63
CA ASP A 79 9.94 2.75 -16.94
C ASP A 79 8.78 3.73 -17.22
N GLU A 80 8.70 4.84 -16.46
CA GLU A 80 7.64 5.85 -16.52
C GLU A 80 6.25 5.35 -16.09
N THR A 81 6.13 4.13 -15.56
CA THR A 81 4.87 3.62 -14.99
C THR A 81 4.42 4.50 -13.84
N LYS A 82 3.17 4.95 -13.89
CA LYS A 82 2.53 5.71 -12.82
C LYS A 82 1.83 4.77 -11.85
N ILE A 83 2.15 4.88 -10.58
CA ILE A 83 1.68 3.97 -9.53
C ILE A 83 0.96 4.75 -8.44
N ASN A 84 -0.20 4.27 -8.02
CA ASN A 84 -0.90 4.74 -6.82
C ASN A 84 -1.07 3.55 -5.88
N VAL A 85 -0.60 3.69 -4.65
CA VAL A 85 -0.81 2.70 -3.58
C VAL A 85 -1.72 3.31 -2.52
N GLU A 86 -2.85 2.68 -2.29
CA GLU A 86 -3.87 3.10 -1.30
C GLU A 86 -4.09 1.98 -0.29
N ILE A 87 -4.11 2.33 1.00
CA ILE A 87 -4.49 1.40 2.07
C ILE A 87 -5.83 1.81 2.69
N GLN A 88 -6.73 0.86 2.92
CA GLN A 88 -8.06 1.09 3.47
C GLN A 88 -8.35 0.13 4.62
N LEU A 89 -8.64 0.69 5.79
CA LEU A 89 -8.97 -0.10 6.98
C LEU A 89 -10.41 -0.59 6.98
N GLU A 90 -11.31 0.11 6.27
CA GLU A 90 -12.74 -0.12 6.32
C GLU A 90 -13.41 -0.15 4.95
N ASN A 91 -14.40 -1.04 4.83
CA ASN A 91 -15.17 -1.19 3.62
C ASN A 91 -16.18 -0.04 3.44
N GLN A 92 -15.85 0.90 2.57
CA GLN A 92 -16.75 1.98 2.14
C GLN A 92 -17.69 1.57 0.99
N TYR A 93 -17.79 0.26 0.68
CA TYR A 93 -18.68 -0.36 -0.34
C TYR A 93 -18.49 0.09 -1.80
N ASN A 94 -17.49 0.92 -2.09
CA ASN A 94 -17.30 1.50 -3.42
C ASN A 94 -15.88 1.27 -4.00
N MET A 95 -15.10 0.34 -3.45
CA MET A 95 -13.69 0.19 -3.80
C MET A 95 -13.43 -0.01 -5.30
N LYS A 96 -14.21 -0.85 -6.01
CA LYS A 96 -14.06 -1.02 -7.47
C LYS A 96 -14.23 0.31 -8.23
N ARG A 97 -15.24 1.13 -7.85
CA ARG A 97 -15.48 2.43 -8.49
C ARG A 97 -14.42 3.46 -8.09
N ARG A 98 -14.02 3.43 -6.83
CA ARG A 98 -12.99 4.32 -6.27
C ARG A 98 -11.64 4.05 -6.95
N SER A 99 -11.21 2.80 -7.02
CA SER A 99 -9.96 2.40 -7.67
C SER A 99 -9.94 2.81 -9.15
N LEU A 100 -11.00 2.53 -9.91
CA LEU A 100 -11.13 2.96 -11.31
C LEU A 100 -11.12 4.49 -11.46
N PHE A 101 -11.74 5.23 -10.54
CA PHE A 101 -11.76 6.68 -10.58
C PHE A 101 -10.36 7.28 -10.36
N TYR A 102 -9.64 6.81 -9.33
CA TYR A 102 -8.29 7.31 -9.06
C TYR A 102 -7.29 6.86 -10.11
N TRP A 103 -7.39 5.62 -10.59
CA TRP A 103 -6.62 5.16 -11.74
C TRP A 103 -6.85 6.07 -12.95
N GLY A 104 -8.11 6.33 -13.31
CA GLY A 104 -8.47 7.18 -14.44
C GLY A 104 -7.96 8.62 -14.30
N ARG A 105 -8.01 9.17 -13.08
CA ARG A 105 -7.43 10.50 -12.78
C ARG A 105 -5.92 10.50 -12.96
N LEU A 106 -5.21 9.50 -12.44
CA LEU A 106 -3.78 9.38 -12.56
C LEU A 106 -3.38 9.18 -14.03
N TYR A 107 -4.09 8.33 -14.77
CA TYR A 107 -3.86 8.09 -16.18
C TYR A 107 -4.05 9.37 -17.02
N THR A 108 -5.16 10.08 -16.83
CA THR A 108 -5.45 11.30 -17.60
C THR A 108 -4.60 12.51 -17.19
N SER A 109 -4.07 12.55 -15.95
CA SER A 109 -3.20 13.62 -15.48
C SER A 109 -1.87 13.70 -16.23
N GLN A 110 -1.47 12.63 -16.92
CA GLN A 110 -0.25 12.59 -17.74
C GLN A 110 -0.34 13.47 -19.01
N MET A 111 -1.54 13.95 -19.36
CA MET A 111 -1.76 14.69 -20.61
C MET A 111 -2.34 16.08 -20.36
N LYS A 112 -1.92 17.00 -21.24
CA LYS A 112 -2.54 18.31 -21.39
C LYS A 112 -3.31 18.37 -22.72
N SER A 113 -4.21 19.34 -22.85
CA SER A 113 -4.93 19.57 -24.10
C SER A 113 -3.96 19.75 -25.27
N GLY A 114 -4.11 18.95 -26.33
CA GLY A 114 -3.25 18.95 -27.51
C GLY A 114 -2.05 17.99 -27.46
N ASP A 115 -1.81 17.31 -26.35
CA ASP A 115 -0.77 16.30 -26.28
C ASP A 115 -1.14 15.04 -27.10
N PRO A 116 -0.17 14.35 -27.69
CA PRO A 116 -0.41 13.09 -28.39
C PRO A 116 -0.58 11.94 -27.41
N TYR A 117 -1.53 11.03 -27.67
CA TYR A 117 -1.85 9.87 -26.81
C TYR A 117 -0.66 8.94 -26.52
N ARG A 118 0.38 8.95 -27.35
CA ARG A 118 1.62 8.18 -27.11
C ARG A 118 2.40 8.59 -25.87
N LYS A 119 2.03 9.70 -25.22
CA LYS A 119 2.61 10.13 -23.94
C LYS A 119 2.02 9.43 -22.73
N LEU A 120 0.92 8.73 -22.92
CA LEU A 120 0.29 7.97 -21.85
C LEU A 120 1.12 6.72 -21.55
N ASN A 121 1.62 6.66 -20.35
CA ASN A 121 2.37 5.52 -19.83
C ASN A 121 1.44 4.61 -19.03
N LYS A 122 1.91 3.38 -18.76
CA LYS A 122 1.23 2.44 -17.88
C LYS A 122 0.87 3.11 -16.57
N THR A 123 -0.33 2.80 -16.07
CA THR A 123 -0.83 3.28 -14.78
C THR A 123 -1.33 2.10 -13.96
N VAL A 124 -0.85 2.01 -12.74
CA VAL A 124 -1.18 0.92 -11.82
C VAL A 124 -1.86 1.50 -10.58
N ALA A 125 -2.95 0.88 -10.15
CA ALA A 125 -3.57 1.14 -8.86
C ALA A 125 -3.43 -0.10 -7.98
N ILE A 126 -2.81 0.04 -6.81
CA ILE A 126 -2.66 -1.00 -5.80
C ILE A 126 -3.53 -0.61 -4.61
N ASN A 127 -4.49 -1.47 -4.27
CA ASN A 127 -5.42 -1.26 -3.17
C ASN A 127 -5.16 -2.34 -2.11
N ILE A 128 -4.67 -1.93 -0.94
CA ILE A 128 -4.45 -2.80 0.22
C ILE A 128 -5.67 -2.65 1.12
N LEU A 129 -6.38 -3.74 1.38
CA LEU A 129 -7.65 -3.75 2.09
C LEU A 129 -7.54 -4.56 3.38
N ASN A 130 -7.96 -3.98 4.50
CA ASN A 130 -8.08 -4.70 5.78
C ASN A 130 -9.50 -5.23 6.01
N PHE A 131 -10.16 -5.69 4.93
CA PHE A 131 -11.50 -6.27 4.94
C PHE A 131 -11.72 -7.12 3.68
N ASP A 132 -12.65 -8.09 3.77
CA ASP A 132 -13.04 -8.94 2.65
C ASP A 132 -13.84 -8.13 1.62
N TYR A 133 -13.43 -8.20 0.36
CA TYR A 133 -14.06 -7.43 -0.71
C TYR A 133 -14.32 -8.23 -1.99
N LEU A 134 -13.40 -9.08 -2.41
CA LEU A 134 -13.49 -9.91 -3.62
C LEU A 134 -13.98 -11.33 -3.28
N VAL A 135 -15.10 -11.44 -2.60
CA VAL A 135 -15.66 -12.66 -1.98
C VAL A 135 -15.76 -13.87 -2.93
N GLU A 136 -15.75 -13.65 -4.25
CA GLU A 136 -15.83 -14.73 -5.27
C GLU A 136 -14.45 -15.15 -5.81
N MET A 137 -13.38 -14.54 -5.30
CA MET A 137 -12.00 -14.80 -5.75
C MET A 137 -11.21 -15.45 -4.62
N GLU A 138 -10.29 -16.31 -4.99
CA GLU A 138 -9.40 -16.99 -4.05
C GLU A 138 -8.07 -16.22 -3.92
N GLY A 139 -7.49 -16.29 -2.70
CA GLY A 139 -6.19 -15.72 -2.39
C GLY A 139 -6.19 -14.22 -2.06
N TYR A 140 -5.20 -13.85 -1.31
CA TYR A 140 -5.06 -12.49 -0.77
C TYR A 140 -4.64 -11.43 -1.78
N HIS A 141 -4.11 -11.82 -2.96
CA HIS A 141 -3.64 -10.90 -3.98
C HIS A 141 -4.25 -11.21 -5.35
N ASN A 142 -5.07 -10.29 -5.83
CA ASN A 142 -5.75 -10.40 -7.11
C ASN A 142 -5.39 -9.22 -8.01
N SER A 143 -4.91 -9.50 -9.24
CA SER A 143 -4.56 -8.49 -10.24
C SER A 143 -5.47 -8.55 -11.47
N PHE A 144 -5.78 -7.37 -12.01
CA PHE A 144 -6.73 -7.20 -13.10
C PHE A 144 -6.11 -6.43 -14.26
N LEU A 145 -6.33 -6.94 -15.48
CA LEU A 145 -5.93 -6.33 -16.74
C LEU A 145 -7.15 -6.19 -17.66
N LEU A 146 -7.11 -5.25 -18.58
CA LEU A 146 -8.14 -5.10 -19.60
C LEU A 146 -7.98 -6.19 -20.67
N LYS A 147 -8.95 -7.12 -20.73
CA LYS A 147 -8.95 -8.28 -21.61
C LYS A 147 -10.18 -8.32 -22.51
N GLU A 148 -10.01 -8.91 -23.69
CA GLU A 148 -11.14 -9.29 -24.55
C GLU A 148 -11.97 -10.35 -23.83
N LYS A 149 -13.31 -10.18 -23.88
CA LYS A 149 -14.26 -10.89 -23.01
C LYS A 149 -14.30 -12.41 -23.24
N ASP A 150 -14.19 -12.85 -24.50
CA ASP A 150 -14.43 -14.24 -24.86
C ASP A 150 -13.10 -15.04 -24.98
N THR A 151 -12.05 -14.38 -25.44
CA THR A 151 -10.73 -15.02 -25.68
C THR A 151 -9.73 -14.83 -24.54
N ASN A 152 -10.02 -13.93 -23.58
CA ASN A 152 -9.11 -13.50 -22.52
C ASN A 152 -7.78 -12.88 -23.03
N GLN A 153 -7.71 -12.47 -24.30
CA GLN A 153 -6.53 -11.79 -24.83
C GLN A 153 -6.42 -10.39 -24.21
N VAL A 154 -5.23 -10.06 -23.72
CA VAL A 154 -4.94 -8.73 -23.16
C VAL A 154 -5.06 -7.70 -24.28
N LEU A 155 -5.92 -6.68 -24.10
CA LEU A 155 -6.06 -5.57 -25.03
C LEU A 155 -4.87 -4.62 -24.93
N THR A 156 -4.45 -4.33 -23.70
CA THR A 156 -3.35 -3.44 -23.37
C THR A 156 -2.84 -3.73 -21.96
N ASP A 157 -1.61 -3.42 -21.68
CA ASP A 157 -0.97 -3.43 -20.37
C ASP A 157 -0.89 -2.04 -19.73
N LEU A 158 -1.50 -1.03 -20.37
CA LEU A 158 -1.53 0.35 -19.85
C LEU A 158 -2.36 0.50 -18.57
N GLU A 159 -3.29 -0.44 -18.32
CA GLU A 159 -4.11 -0.51 -17.11
C GLU A 159 -3.78 -1.77 -16.33
N GLU A 160 -3.52 -1.59 -15.03
CA GLU A 160 -3.40 -2.70 -14.10
C GLU A 160 -3.93 -2.28 -12.73
N ILE A 161 -4.77 -3.12 -12.12
CA ILE A 161 -5.36 -2.85 -10.81
C ILE A 161 -5.14 -4.07 -9.92
N HIS A 162 -4.56 -3.83 -8.74
CA HIS A 162 -4.33 -4.85 -7.72
C HIS A 162 -5.24 -4.61 -6.53
N PHE A 163 -5.76 -5.71 -5.98
CA PHE A 163 -6.37 -5.76 -4.66
C PHE A 163 -5.60 -6.77 -3.81
N ILE A 164 -5.13 -6.32 -2.65
CA ILE A 164 -4.43 -7.12 -1.66
C ILE A 164 -5.29 -7.09 -0.40
N GLU A 165 -5.91 -8.21 -0.06
CA GLU A 165 -6.85 -8.36 1.06
C GLU A 165 -6.12 -8.98 2.25
N LEU A 166 -5.77 -8.16 3.24
CA LEU A 166 -5.00 -8.59 4.41
C LEU A 166 -5.77 -9.63 5.26
N THR A 167 -7.11 -9.63 5.18
CA THR A 167 -7.96 -10.58 5.89
C THR A 167 -7.92 -11.98 5.28
N GLU A 168 -7.67 -12.09 3.98
CA GLU A 168 -7.52 -13.38 3.27
C GLU A 168 -6.11 -13.97 3.43
N PHE A 169 -5.16 -13.21 3.96
CA PHE A 169 -3.81 -13.68 4.25
C PHE A 169 -3.75 -14.30 5.65
N ASP A 170 -3.48 -15.61 5.73
CA ASP A 170 -3.34 -16.33 6.99
C ASP A 170 -1.90 -16.24 7.52
N GLU A 171 -1.65 -15.31 8.43
CA GLU A 171 -0.35 -15.13 9.07
C GLU A 171 0.05 -16.29 9.99
N THR A 172 -0.92 -17.13 10.39
CA THR A 172 -0.64 -18.25 11.31
C THR A 172 0.19 -19.34 10.65
N GLU A 173 0.14 -19.45 9.32
CA GLU A 173 0.95 -20.38 8.54
C GLU A 173 2.46 -20.11 8.68
N TYR A 174 2.83 -18.89 9.07
CA TYR A 174 4.22 -18.44 9.17
C TYR A 174 4.75 -18.35 10.61
N GLN A 175 3.92 -18.64 11.62
CA GLN A 175 4.33 -18.53 13.03
C GLN A 175 5.37 -19.57 13.46
N GLU A 176 5.46 -20.70 12.77
CA GLU A 176 6.34 -21.81 13.11
C GLU A 176 7.52 -21.99 12.11
N ILE A 177 7.73 -21.04 11.19
CA ILE A 177 8.88 -21.11 10.26
C ILE A 177 10.20 -20.94 11.02
N GLU A 178 11.20 -21.76 10.67
CA GLU A 178 12.52 -21.73 11.27
C GLU A 178 13.51 -20.88 10.46
N SER A 179 13.17 -20.57 9.19
CA SER A 179 14.02 -19.82 8.27
C SER A 179 13.21 -18.99 7.29
N VAL A 180 13.72 -17.80 6.96
CA VAL A 180 13.18 -16.92 5.90
C VAL A 180 13.20 -17.63 4.52
N ASP A 181 14.08 -18.60 4.32
CA ASP A 181 14.17 -19.38 3.07
C ASP A 181 12.92 -20.25 2.81
N GLU A 182 12.03 -20.40 3.80
CA GLU A 182 10.75 -21.10 3.64
C GLU A 182 9.65 -20.19 3.03
N ILE A 183 9.92 -18.89 2.94
CA ILE A 183 9.00 -17.91 2.34
C ILE A 183 9.32 -17.80 0.85
N GLU A 184 8.44 -18.34 0.00
CA GLU A 184 8.64 -18.36 -1.45
C GLU A 184 8.16 -17.06 -2.15
N ASP A 185 7.15 -16.38 -1.59
CA ASP A 185 6.56 -15.17 -2.15
C ASP A 185 7.14 -13.92 -1.45
N ASP A 186 7.84 -13.08 -2.23
CA ASP A 186 8.46 -11.84 -1.74
C ASP A 186 7.43 -10.84 -1.16
N LEU A 187 6.13 -11.00 -1.40
CA LEU A 187 5.08 -10.16 -0.84
C LEU A 187 4.76 -10.51 0.63
N ILE A 188 4.95 -11.77 1.03
CA ILE A 188 4.61 -12.26 2.38
C ILE A 188 5.30 -11.47 3.50
N PRO A 189 6.59 -11.15 3.45
CA PRO A 189 7.26 -10.30 4.44
C PRO A 189 6.53 -8.98 4.69
N TRP A 190 6.05 -8.33 3.64
CA TRP A 190 5.32 -7.07 3.72
C TRP A 190 3.92 -7.23 4.32
N LEU A 191 3.24 -8.34 4.02
CA LEU A 191 1.92 -8.63 4.61
C LEU A 191 2.05 -8.93 6.11
N LEU A 192 3.07 -9.68 6.51
CA LEU A 192 3.39 -9.94 7.93
C LEU A 192 3.69 -8.65 8.67
N PHE A 193 4.56 -7.79 8.12
CA PHE A 193 4.86 -6.48 8.68
C PHE A 193 3.61 -5.61 8.85
N LEU A 194 2.75 -5.54 7.82
CA LEU A 194 1.51 -4.75 7.89
C LEU A 194 0.52 -5.30 8.91
N LYS A 195 0.46 -6.63 9.10
CA LYS A 195 -0.48 -7.26 10.05
C LYS A 195 0.02 -7.21 11.49
N ASN A 196 1.27 -7.55 11.71
CA ASN A 196 1.86 -7.65 13.05
C ASN A 196 3.37 -7.36 13.03
N PRO A 197 3.77 -6.07 13.02
CA PRO A 197 5.18 -5.67 12.92
C PRO A 197 6.03 -6.10 14.12
N GLU A 198 5.44 -6.44 15.27
CA GLU A 198 6.15 -6.88 16.48
C GLU A 198 6.26 -8.41 16.61
N SER A 199 5.91 -9.18 15.55
CA SER A 199 5.98 -10.64 15.61
C SER A 199 7.41 -11.15 15.50
N GLU A 200 7.72 -12.26 16.18
CA GLU A 200 9.04 -12.92 16.11
C GLU A 200 9.44 -13.27 14.67
N VAL A 201 8.47 -13.54 13.81
CA VAL A 201 8.70 -13.84 12.39
C VAL A 201 9.17 -12.59 11.65
N VAL A 202 8.57 -11.43 11.90
CA VAL A 202 9.00 -10.16 11.29
C VAL A 202 10.42 -9.82 11.76
N GLU A 203 10.73 -9.95 13.07
CA GLU A 203 12.08 -9.75 13.60
C GLU A 203 13.12 -10.66 12.90
N MET A 204 12.77 -11.94 12.63
CA MET A 204 13.63 -12.87 11.89
C MET A 204 13.84 -12.42 10.43
N ILE A 205 12.79 -11.92 9.76
CA ILE A 205 12.86 -11.48 8.37
C ILE A 205 13.72 -10.21 8.26
N GLU A 206 13.61 -9.27 9.20
CA GLU A 206 14.41 -8.03 9.26
C GLU A 206 15.92 -8.30 9.27
N GLU A 207 16.38 -9.41 9.85
CA GLU A 207 17.78 -9.80 9.83
C GLU A 207 18.33 -10.10 8.41
N ARG A 208 17.43 -10.35 7.44
CA ARG A 208 17.78 -10.79 6.08
C ARG A 208 17.28 -9.88 4.97
N VAL A 209 16.23 -9.11 5.22
CA VAL A 209 15.60 -8.19 4.26
C VAL A 209 15.83 -6.77 4.75
N GLU A 210 16.87 -6.11 4.23
CA GLU A 210 17.31 -4.79 4.68
C GLU A 210 16.20 -3.74 4.56
N GLU A 211 15.40 -3.80 3.47
CA GLU A 211 14.31 -2.83 3.25
C GLU A 211 13.17 -3.01 4.25
N LEU A 212 12.91 -4.25 4.72
CA LEU A 212 11.93 -4.50 5.77
C LEU A 212 12.42 -3.99 7.12
N LYS A 213 13.72 -4.18 7.40
CA LYS A 213 14.35 -3.63 8.58
C LYS A 213 14.26 -2.10 8.62
N GLU A 214 14.56 -1.43 7.50
CA GLU A 214 14.40 0.02 7.40
C GLU A 214 12.94 0.46 7.61
N ALA A 215 11.97 -0.32 7.13
CA ALA A 215 10.56 -0.05 7.36
C ALA A 215 10.18 -0.16 8.84
N ALA A 216 10.69 -1.18 9.53
CA ALA A 216 10.49 -1.38 10.97
C ALA A 216 11.17 -0.29 11.81
N GLU A 217 12.41 0.08 11.48
CA GLU A 217 13.12 1.20 12.11
C GLU A 217 12.37 2.53 11.90
N SER A 218 11.84 2.76 10.69
CA SER A 218 11.03 3.95 10.39
C SER A 218 9.74 3.98 11.20
N LEU A 219 9.08 2.83 11.37
CA LEU A 219 7.89 2.69 12.21
C LEU A 219 8.20 2.96 13.68
N GLU A 220 9.34 2.47 14.20
CA GLU A 220 9.77 2.69 15.56
C GLU A 220 10.05 4.19 15.81
N VAL A 221 10.81 4.85 14.92
CA VAL A 221 11.10 6.28 14.99
C VAL A 221 9.80 7.10 14.97
N LEU A 222 8.91 6.81 14.03
CA LEU A 222 7.62 7.49 13.90
C LEU A 222 6.75 7.30 15.16
N SER A 223 6.75 6.11 15.74
CA SER A 223 5.98 5.78 16.95
C SER A 223 6.47 6.52 18.20
N HIS A 224 7.73 6.96 18.21
CA HIS A 224 8.32 7.73 19.32
C HIS A 224 8.26 9.25 19.09
N ASP A 225 7.84 9.71 17.93
CA ASP A 225 7.67 11.13 17.63
C ASP A 225 6.35 11.65 18.22
N GLU A 226 6.39 12.70 19.04
CA GLU A 226 5.22 13.24 19.75
C GLU A 226 4.20 13.85 18.79
N ASP A 227 4.66 14.60 17.77
CA ASP A 227 3.77 15.25 16.79
C ASP A 227 3.08 14.21 15.90
N ALA A 228 3.82 13.18 15.48
CA ALA A 228 3.29 12.06 14.71
C ALA A 228 2.25 11.26 15.51
N ARG A 229 2.47 11.09 16.82
CA ARG A 229 1.53 10.39 17.69
C ARG A 229 0.22 11.16 17.86
N GLU A 230 0.27 12.47 18.00
CA GLU A 230 -0.95 13.29 18.04
C GLU A 230 -1.75 13.15 16.73
N GLU A 231 -1.10 13.15 15.57
CA GLU A 231 -1.77 12.95 14.29
C GLU A 231 -2.35 11.53 14.16
N TYR A 232 -1.62 10.51 14.57
CA TYR A 232 -2.07 9.12 14.59
C TYR A 232 -3.33 8.95 15.47
N GLU A 233 -3.33 9.49 16.69
CA GLU A 233 -4.49 9.43 17.60
C GLU A 233 -5.71 10.15 17.02
N ALA A 234 -5.50 11.31 16.38
CA ALA A 234 -6.56 12.03 15.69
C ALA A 234 -7.14 11.21 14.53
N ARG A 235 -6.30 10.47 13.78
CA ARG A 235 -6.73 9.56 12.71
C ARG A 235 -7.53 8.38 13.25
N GLN A 236 -7.01 7.70 14.27
CA GLN A 236 -7.71 6.59 14.91
C GLN A 236 -9.08 7.02 15.42
N LYS A 237 -9.17 8.19 16.08
CA LYS A 237 -10.44 8.74 16.51
C LYS A 237 -11.41 8.97 15.35
N ALA A 238 -10.93 9.56 14.24
CA ALA A 238 -11.78 9.80 13.07
C ALA A 238 -12.31 8.49 12.46
N ILE A 239 -11.48 7.44 12.43
CA ILE A 239 -11.87 6.09 11.98
C ILE A 239 -12.95 5.53 12.91
N HIS A 240 -12.75 5.56 14.23
CA HIS A 240 -13.73 5.09 15.22
C HIS A 240 -15.06 5.84 15.13
N ASP A 241 -15.03 7.16 14.99
CA ASP A 241 -16.23 7.99 14.85
C ASP A 241 -16.97 7.63 13.54
N HIS A 242 -16.24 7.35 12.46
CA HIS A 242 -16.84 6.93 11.19
C HIS A 242 -17.52 5.55 11.29
N ILE A 243 -16.88 4.56 11.92
CA ILE A 243 -17.45 3.23 12.19
C ILE A 243 -18.75 3.36 12.98
N SER A 244 -18.70 4.09 14.09
CA SER A 244 -19.85 4.30 14.97
C SER A 244 -21.03 4.91 14.23
N ASN A 245 -20.78 5.93 13.39
CA ASN A 245 -21.81 6.55 12.56
C ASN A 245 -22.42 5.59 11.52
N LEU A 246 -21.59 4.72 10.90
CA LEU A 246 -22.08 3.71 9.96
C LEU A 246 -22.94 2.64 10.65
N GLU A 247 -22.56 2.21 11.85
CA GLU A 247 -23.34 1.25 12.64
C GLU A 247 -24.68 1.84 13.09
N GLU A 248 -24.71 3.12 13.49
CA GLU A 248 -25.96 3.82 13.83
C GLU A 248 -26.89 3.97 12.62
N ALA A 249 -26.32 4.26 11.44
CA ALA A 249 -27.11 4.40 10.20
C ALA A 249 -27.70 3.07 9.68
N ARG A 250 -27.19 1.93 10.16
CA ARG A 250 -27.70 0.58 9.81
C ARG A 250 -28.79 0.08 10.74
N ARG A 251 -29.02 0.72 11.87
CA ARG A 251 -30.10 0.44 12.84
C ARG A 251 -31.39 1.16 12.47
#